data_d1062a04931b8616b87420c90415dfa1
#
_entry.id   d1062a04931b8616b87420c90415dfa1
#
_cell.length_a   1.000
_cell.length_b   1.000
_cell.length_c   1.000
_cell.angle_alpha   90.00
_cell.angle_beta   90.00
_cell.angle_gamma   90.00
#
_symmetry.space_group_name_H-M   'P 1'
#
loop_
_entity.id
_entity.type
_entity.pdbx_description
1 polymer ?
#
loop_
_entity_poly.entity_id
_entity_poly.type
_entity_poly.pdbx_seq_one_letter_code
_entity_poly.pdbx_strand_id
1 'polypeptide(L)'
;MDAAATDAEILVLRHQLAVLRRQVARPRFTWSDRALVALLAGLVPRERWRSFLVSPQTILGWHRSLVKKRWTYAYRRPGRPTLAKETQELICRLGRDNPRWGYLRIVGELKKLGVCVSKTSVATVLRRHGLPPAPRREGPTWTQFLSAQAKGIVATDFFNVETVLLRRYYVLFVIEAQSRVVHVLGATTNPNGPWVTQVARNFAADLEEAGRRLRFLIRDRDTKFTASFDEVFASIGVETIRTPVRSPRANAIAERWVRTVREECLDHLLVVSRRHLESVLDEYVRHYNQARPHRGLYLGQPIPRSLPLPPIDDGTVTRREILGGIIHEYERAA
;
A
#
# COMPACT_ATOMS: atom_id res chain seq x y z
N MET A 1 -21.70 6.86 70.92
CA MET A 1 -22.26 7.72 69.84
C MET A 1 -23.62 7.16 69.48
N ASP A 2 -24.64 8.00 69.54
CA ASP A 2 -26.01 7.56 69.26
C ASP A 2 -26.17 7.27 67.74
N ALA A 3 -26.64 6.10 67.40
CA ALA A 3 -26.79 5.67 65.98
C ALA A 3 -27.67 6.68 65.21
N ALA A 4 -28.67 7.24 65.86
CA ALA A 4 -29.53 8.26 65.26
C ALA A 4 -28.79 9.56 64.92
N ALA A 5 -27.84 9.98 65.75
CA ALA A 5 -27.05 11.18 65.50
C ALA A 5 -26.10 10.97 64.31
N THR A 6 -25.50 9.77 64.20
CA THR A 6 -24.66 9.42 63.06
C THR A 6 -25.44 9.32 61.75
N ASP A 7 -26.63 8.77 61.78
CA ASP A 7 -27.52 8.71 60.60
C ASP A 7 -27.97 10.10 60.13
N ALA A 8 -28.29 10.98 61.05
CA ALA A 8 -28.64 12.38 60.75
C ALA A 8 -27.46 13.14 60.14
N GLU A 9 -26.25 12.97 60.67
CA GLU A 9 -25.00 13.52 60.07
C GLU A 9 -24.78 13.05 58.66
N ILE A 10 -24.93 11.76 58.42
CA ILE A 10 -24.80 11.17 57.09
C ILE A 10 -25.82 11.77 56.10
N LEU A 11 -27.04 12.01 56.53
CA LEU A 11 -28.07 12.62 55.69
C LEU A 11 -27.74 14.09 55.36
N VAL A 12 -27.27 14.85 56.32
CA VAL A 12 -26.81 16.24 56.12
C VAL A 12 -25.64 16.28 55.13
N LEU A 13 -24.62 15.45 55.33
CA LEU A 13 -23.46 15.37 54.43
C LEU A 13 -23.85 14.95 53.00
N ARG A 14 -24.77 14.03 52.85
CA ARG A 14 -25.31 13.65 51.52
C ARG A 14 -26.05 14.80 50.86
N HIS A 15 -26.83 15.57 51.62
CA HIS A 15 -27.52 16.74 51.08
C HIS A 15 -26.54 17.82 50.62
N GLN A 16 -25.54 18.14 51.46
CA GLN A 16 -24.49 19.09 51.12
C GLN A 16 -23.72 18.64 49.85
N LEU A 17 -23.41 17.36 49.74
CA LEU A 17 -22.79 16.79 48.57
C LEU A 17 -23.68 16.94 47.33
N ALA A 18 -24.98 16.75 47.45
CA ALA A 18 -25.94 16.93 46.36
C ALA A 18 -26.03 18.40 45.89
N VAL A 19 -25.91 19.36 46.81
CA VAL A 19 -25.85 20.80 46.50
C VAL A 19 -24.54 21.12 45.75
N LEU A 20 -23.39 20.66 46.24
CA LEU A 20 -22.09 20.84 45.57
C LEU A 20 -22.04 20.23 44.18
N ARG A 21 -22.66 19.07 43.97
CA ARG A 21 -22.77 18.44 42.65
C ARG A 21 -23.49 19.30 41.62
N ARG A 22 -24.43 20.13 42.04
CA ARG A 22 -25.13 21.06 41.14
C ARG A 22 -24.26 22.26 40.76
N GLN A 23 -23.30 22.63 41.64
CA GLN A 23 -22.43 23.77 41.40
C GLN A 23 -21.14 23.42 40.63
N VAL A 24 -20.62 22.20 40.83
CA VAL A 24 -19.36 21.76 40.21
C VAL A 24 -19.59 20.49 39.42
N ALA A 25 -19.64 20.59 38.09
CA ALA A 25 -19.92 19.47 37.19
C ALA A 25 -18.83 18.37 37.23
N ARG A 26 -17.55 18.72 37.46
CA ARG A 26 -16.43 17.77 37.55
C ARG A 26 -15.42 18.21 38.62
N PRO A 27 -15.47 17.67 39.84
CA PRO A 27 -14.45 17.95 40.85
C PRO A 27 -13.08 17.42 40.43
N ARG A 28 -12.03 18.21 40.69
CA ARG A 28 -10.65 17.80 40.42
C ARG A 28 -10.08 17.11 41.66
N PHE A 29 -9.83 15.82 41.55
CA PHE A 29 -9.21 15.03 42.61
C PHE A 29 -7.69 15.12 42.52
N THR A 30 -7.05 15.47 43.65
CA THR A 30 -5.60 15.39 43.83
C THR A 30 -5.16 13.93 43.91
N TRP A 31 -3.85 13.68 43.90
CA TRP A 31 -3.35 12.30 44.02
C TRP A 31 -3.73 11.67 45.39
N SER A 32 -3.66 12.45 46.49
CA SER A 32 -4.05 12.02 47.84
C SER A 32 -5.55 11.68 47.91
N ASP A 33 -6.41 12.49 47.31
CA ASP A 33 -7.86 12.23 47.27
C ASP A 33 -8.15 10.91 46.52
N ARG A 34 -7.50 10.68 45.42
CA ARG A 34 -7.65 9.44 44.64
C ARG A 34 -7.20 8.20 45.40
N ALA A 35 -6.08 8.33 46.14
CA ALA A 35 -5.57 7.24 46.98
C ALA A 35 -6.52 6.95 48.12
N LEU A 36 -7.00 7.98 48.81
CA LEU A 36 -7.93 7.85 49.95
C LEU A 36 -9.28 7.24 49.50
N VAL A 37 -9.87 7.76 48.42
CA VAL A 37 -11.15 7.24 47.90
C VAL A 37 -10.99 5.79 47.43
N ALA A 38 -9.89 5.45 46.76
CA ALA A 38 -9.65 4.08 46.31
C ALA A 38 -9.44 3.09 47.47
N LEU A 39 -8.82 3.56 48.58
CA LEU A 39 -8.62 2.75 49.78
C LEU A 39 -9.95 2.52 50.51
N LEU A 40 -10.68 3.61 50.81
CA LEU A 40 -11.94 3.55 51.54
C LEU A 40 -13.05 2.84 50.73
N ALA A 41 -13.04 2.91 49.42
CA ALA A 41 -13.98 2.19 48.57
C ALA A 41 -13.92 0.68 48.79
N GLY A 42 -12.76 0.12 49.18
CA GLY A 42 -12.62 -1.29 49.53
C GLY A 42 -13.41 -1.74 50.76
N LEU A 43 -13.72 -0.80 51.66
CA LEU A 43 -14.49 -1.03 52.88
C LEU A 43 -16.01 -0.85 52.69
N VAL A 44 -16.44 -0.30 51.54
CA VAL A 44 -17.84 -0.03 51.22
C VAL A 44 -18.38 -1.08 50.26
N PRO A 45 -19.57 -1.69 50.53
CA PRO A 45 -20.20 -2.60 49.58
C PRO A 45 -20.40 -1.97 48.22
N ARG A 46 -20.17 -2.77 47.13
CA ARG A 46 -20.21 -2.25 45.74
C ARG A 46 -21.52 -1.62 45.32
N GLU A 47 -22.62 -2.04 45.90
CA GLU A 47 -23.97 -1.48 45.67
C GLU A 47 -24.04 0.01 46.04
N ARG A 48 -23.30 0.42 47.06
CA ARG A 48 -23.23 1.81 47.55
C ARG A 48 -22.26 2.70 46.78
N TRP A 49 -21.46 2.16 45.85
CA TRP A 49 -20.52 2.97 45.08
C TRP A 49 -21.20 3.97 44.14
N ARG A 50 -22.49 3.78 43.84
CA ARG A 50 -23.30 4.77 43.09
C ARG A 50 -23.42 6.12 43.76
N SER A 51 -23.21 6.20 45.08
CA SER A 51 -23.21 7.44 45.84
C SER A 51 -21.94 8.26 45.70
N PHE A 52 -20.85 7.69 45.21
CA PHE A 52 -19.57 8.37 45.04
C PHE A 52 -19.62 9.41 43.92
N LEU A 53 -18.73 10.42 44.01
CA LEU A 53 -18.60 11.49 43.02
C LEU A 53 -18.02 11.02 41.68
N VAL A 54 -17.46 9.83 41.64
CA VAL A 54 -16.80 9.23 40.49
C VAL A 54 -17.35 7.84 40.19
N SER A 55 -17.26 7.41 38.93
CA SER A 55 -17.75 6.11 38.56
C SER A 55 -16.95 4.97 39.20
N PRO A 56 -17.57 3.81 39.44
CA PRO A 56 -16.86 2.62 39.92
C PRO A 56 -15.62 2.25 39.10
N GLN A 57 -15.68 2.44 37.78
CA GLN A 57 -14.55 2.16 36.86
C GLN A 57 -13.38 3.12 37.15
N THR A 58 -13.66 4.39 37.49
CA THR A 58 -12.63 5.38 37.85
C THR A 58 -11.91 4.98 39.13
N ILE A 59 -12.65 4.55 40.15
CA ILE A 59 -12.08 4.09 41.44
C ILE A 59 -11.21 2.87 41.24
N LEU A 60 -11.69 1.88 40.48
CA LEU A 60 -10.91 0.68 40.14
C LEU A 60 -9.66 1.02 39.28
N GLY A 61 -9.76 2.05 38.45
CA GLY A 61 -8.63 2.56 37.67
C GLY A 61 -7.56 3.18 38.58
N TRP A 62 -7.97 3.97 39.56
CA TRP A 62 -7.07 4.55 40.55
C TRP A 62 -6.41 3.49 41.44
N HIS A 63 -7.15 2.51 41.92
CA HIS A 63 -6.61 1.39 42.69
C HIS A 63 -5.57 0.60 41.85
N ARG A 64 -5.89 0.25 40.62
CA ARG A 64 -4.93 -0.43 39.71
C ARG A 64 -3.67 0.40 39.49
N SER A 65 -3.79 1.71 39.37
CA SER A 65 -2.65 2.62 39.24
C SER A 65 -1.76 2.64 40.49
N LEU A 66 -2.37 2.62 41.69
CA LEU A 66 -1.64 2.52 42.95
C LEU A 66 -0.92 1.20 43.09
N VAL A 67 -1.60 0.11 42.82
CA VAL A 67 -1.00 -1.26 42.78
C VAL A 67 0.14 -1.31 41.82
N LYS A 68 -0.05 -0.84 40.59
CA LYS A 68 1.00 -0.79 39.57
C LYS A 68 2.21 0.00 40.03
N LYS A 69 2.02 1.16 40.63
CA LYS A 69 3.12 2.00 41.14
C LYS A 69 3.89 1.32 42.28
N ARG A 70 3.22 0.58 43.17
CA ARG A 70 3.85 -0.17 44.27
C ARG A 70 4.60 -1.40 43.79
N TRP A 71 4.07 -2.10 42.79
CA TRP A 71 4.64 -3.36 42.31
C TRP A 71 5.46 -3.22 41.01
N THR A 72 5.57 -2.02 40.46
CA THR A 72 6.49 -1.77 39.36
C THR A 72 7.86 -1.45 39.93
N TYR A 73 8.66 -2.47 40.07
CA TYR A 73 10.07 -2.29 40.38
C TYR A 73 10.75 -1.72 39.14
N ALA A 74 11.52 -0.67 39.32
CA ALA A 74 12.41 -0.12 38.30
C ALA A 74 13.61 -1.06 38.07
N TYR A 75 13.31 -2.37 37.81
CA TYR A 75 14.33 -3.34 37.49
C TYR A 75 14.72 -3.13 36.03
N ARG A 76 15.74 -2.32 35.81
CA ARG A 76 16.49 -2.37 34.55
C ARG A 76 17.13 -3.74 34.48
N ARG A 77 16.52 -4.67 33.75
CA ARG A 77 17.26 -5.86 33.32
C ARG A 77 18.53 -5.36 32.65
N PRO A 78 19.72 -5.74 33.09
CA PRO A 78 20.93 -5.41 32.38
C PRO A 78 20.74 -5.90 30.94
N GLY A 79 20.73 -4.96 29.97
CA GLY A 79 20.66 -5.32 28.56
C GLY A 79 21.86 -6.18 28.19
N ARG A 80 21.79 -6.82 27.01
CA ARG A 80 22.97 -7.54 26.48
C ARG A 80 24.20 -6.60 26.56
N PRO A 81 25.34 -7.06 27.09
CA PRO A 81 26.55 -6.26 27.17
C PRO A 81 26.87 -5.65 25.80
N THR A 82 27.29 -4.42 25.79
CA THR A 82 27.77 -3.75 24.57
C THR A 82 29.01 -4.49 24.06
N LEU A 83 29.17 -4.54 22.73
CA LEU A 83 30.40 -5.06 22.13
C LEU A 83 31.62 -4.33 22.69
N ALA A 84 32.72 -5.04 22.86
CA ALA A 84 34.00 -4.46 23.28
C ALA A 84 34.35 -3.28 22.36
N LYS A 85 34.98 -2.25 22.93
CA LYS A 85 35.27 -0.99 22.22
C LYS A 85 36.16 -1.22 21.00
N GLU A 86 37.15 -2.10 21.17
CA GLU A 86 38.08 -2.52 20.12
C GLU A 86 37.33 -3.17 18.93
N THR A 87 36.32 -3.99 19.23
CA THR A 87 35.48 -4.63 18.20
C THR A 87 34.63 -3.58 17.46
N GLN A 88 34.11 -2.59 18.17
CA GLN A 88 33.33 -1.52 17.54
C GLN A 88 34.22 -0.67 16.62
N GLU A 89 35.43 -0.35 17.07
CA GLU A 89 36.41 0.42 16.28
C GLU A 89 36.83 -0.36 15.03
N LEU A 90 37.04 -1.67 15.14
CA LEU A 90 37.36 -2.53 14.00
C LEU A 90 36.23 -2.57 12.98
N ILE A 91 34.97 -2.70 13.44
CA ILE A 91 33.79 -2.63 12.57
C ILE A 91 33.73 -1.31 11.82
N CYS A 92 33.97 -0.19 12.51
CA CYS A 92 33.98 1.13 11.91
C CYS A 92 35.11 1.31 10.90
N ARG A 93 36.30 0.80 11.19
CA ARG A 93 37.44 0.80 10.28
C ARG A 93 37.13 0.03 9.00
N LEU A 94 36.69 -1.23 9.13
CA LEU A 94 36.30 -2.03 7.97
C LEU A 94 35.23 -1.36 7.11
N GLY A 95 34.27 -0.65 7.72
CA GLY A 95 33.24 0.08 7.02
C GLY A 95 33.74 1.34 6.29
N ARG A 96 34.70 2.08 6.87
CA ARG A 96 35.30 3.26 6.25
C ARG A 96 36.26 2.91 5.11
N ASP A 97 37.12 1.91 5.35
CA ASP A 97 38.10 1.47 4.36
C ASP A 97 37.45 0.81 3.15
N ASN A 98 36.24 0.25 3.34
CA ASN A 98 35.51 -0.48 2.31
C ASN A 98 34.05 -0.02 2.19
N PRO A 99 33.77 1.17 1.64
CA PRO A 99 32.41 1.75 1.58
C PRO A 99 31.39 0.88 0.84
N ARG A 100 31.84 -0.03 -0.01
CA ARG A 100 31.02 -0.95 -0.81
C ARG A 100 30.69 -2.27 -0.10
N TRP A 101 31.20 -2.49 1.13
CA TRP A 101 30.94 -3.74 1.85
C TRP A 101 29.60 -3.70 2.59
N GLY A 102 28.75 -4.67 2.31
CA GLY A 102 27.53 -4.89 3.07
C GLY A 102 27.82 -5.52 4.44
N TYR A 103 26.88 -5.38 5.36
CA TYR A 103 27.00 -5.89 6.73
C TYR A 103 27.43 -7.36 6.81
N LEU A 104 26.91 -8.22 5.90
CA LEU A 104 27.28 -9.65 5.88
C LEU A 104 28.73 -9.87 5.47
N ARG A 105 29.29 -9.05 4.58
CA ARG A 105 30.70 -9.14 4.21
C ARG A 105 31.59 -8.73 5.36
N ILE A 106 31.25 -7.64 6.07
CA ILE A 106 31.97 -7.22 7.28
C ILE A 106 31.92 -8.32 8.35
N VAL A 107 30.77 -8.96 8.56
CA VAL A 107 30.66 -10.14 9.48
C VAL A 107 31.60 -11.27 9.04
N GLY A 108 31.68 -11.56 7.74
CA GLY A 108 32.58 -12.58 7.20
C GLY A 108 34.05 -12.27 7.44
N GLU A 109 34.47 -11.02 7.26
CA GLU A 109 35.85 -10.61 7.51
C GLU A 109 36.19 -10.63 9.02
N LEU A 110 35.27 -10.18 9.87
CA LEU A 110 35.42 -10.30 11.33
C LEU A 110 35.55 -11.76 11.79
N LYS A 111 34.78 -12.67 11.18
CA LYS A 111 34.88 -14.10 11.47
C LYS A 111 36.26 -14.69 11.12
N LYS A 112 36.88 -14.24 10.02
CA LYS A 112 38.26 -14.62 9.64
C LYS A 112 39.28 -14.15 10.69
N LEU A 113 39.00 -13.02 11.35
CA LEU A 113 39.82 -12.46 12.42
C LEU A 113 39.48 -13.03 13.82
N GLY A 114 38.67 -14.11 13.88
CA GLY A 114 38.26 -14.75 15.14
C GLY A 114 37.13 -14.00 15.88
N VAL A 115 36.58 -12.93 15.34
CA VAL A 115 35.55 -12.10 16.00
C VAL A 115 34.16 -12.51 15.51
N CYS A 116 33.40 -13.17 16.39
CA CYS A 116 32.04 -13.64 16.12
C CYS A 116 31.01 -12.55 16.51
N VAL A 117 30.43 -11.86 15.53
CA VAL A 117 29.40 -10.85 15.73
C VAL A 117 28.20 -11.10 14.80
N SER A 118 27.02 -10.67 15.24
CA SER A 118 25.83 -10.78 14.40
C SER A 118 25.75 -9.63 13.38
N LYS A 119 25.06 -9.87 12.25
CA LYS A 119 24.73 -8.83 11.26
C LYS A 119 24.05 -7.61 11.90
N THR A 120 23.15 -7.85 12.86
CA THR A 120 22.41 -6.79 13.55
C THR A 120 23.35 -5.94 14.41
N SER A 121 24.35 -6.54 15.07
CA SER A 121 25.35 -5.82 15.85
C SER A 121 26.20 -4.92 14.95
N VAL A 122 26.69 -5.45 13.84
CA VAL A 122 27.47 -4.65 12.85
C VAL A 122 26.62 -3.48 12.32
N ALA A 123 25.37 -3.72 11.94
CA ALA A 123 24.48 -2.67 11.46
C ALA A 123 24.21 -1.59 12.53
N THR A 124 24.07 -1.98 13.79
CA THR A 124 23.83 -1.04 14.90
C THR A 124 25.07 -0.17 15.16
N VAL A 125 26.26 -0.77 15.18
CA VAL A 125 27.51 -0.03 15.36
C VAL A 125 27.71 0.98 14.22
N LEU A 126 27.62 0.56 12.97
CA LEU A 126 27.82 1.44 11.82
C LEU A 126 26.80 2.60 11.80
N ARG A 127 25.52 2.34 12.11
CA ARG A 127 24.52 3.43 12.21
C ARG A 127 24.83 4.43 13.31
N ARG A 128 25.26 3.96 14.49
CA ARG A 128 25.63 4.83 15.61
C ARG A 128 26.78 5.77 15.26
N HIS A 129 27.68 5.31 14.41
CA HIS A 129 28.85 6.08 13.95
C HIS A 129 28.60 6.84 12.64
N GLY A 130 27.33 6.96 12.17
CA GLY A 130 26.97 7.72 10.97
C GLY A 130 27.47 7.11 9.66
N LEU A 131 27.91 5.84 9.69
CA LEU A 131 28.35 5.13 8.49
C LEU A 131 27.12 4.47 7.84
N PRO A 132 26.71 4.93 6.63
CA PRO A 132 25.58 4.35 5.94
C PRO A 132 25.86 2.87 5.62
N PRO A 133 24.79 2.04 5.42
CA PRO A 133 24.96 0.74 4.80
C PRO A 133 25.62 0.92 3.44
N ALA A 134 26.40 -0.11 3.01
CA ALA A 134 26.98 -0.09 1.66
C ALA A 134 25.95 0.42 0.65
N PRO A 135 26.36 1.27 -0.29
CA PRO A 135 25.45 1.80 -1.29
C PRO A 135 24.70 0.62 -1.89
N ARG A 136 23.39 0.67 -1.84
CA ARG A 136 22.55 -0.22 -2.64
C ARG A 136 23.11 -0.14 -4.03
N ARG A 137 23.30 -1.30 -4.70
CA ARG A 137 23.83 -1.43 -6.05
C ARG A 137 23.64 -0.14 -6.84
N GLU A 138 24.72 0.53 -7.20
CA GLU A 138 24.69 1.80 -7.91
C GLU A 138 24.04 1.57 -9.27
N GLY A 139 22.77 1.79 -9.32
CA GLY A 139 21.89 1.71 -10.45
C GLY A 139 20.52 2.18 -10.00
N PRO A 140 19.77 2.84 -10.87
CA PRO A 140 18.42 3.25 -10.53
C PRO A 140 17.64 2.04 -10.04
N THR A 141 16.85 2.22 -9.00
CA THR A 141 15.86 1.21 -8.61
C THR A 141 14.94 0.97 -9.80
N TRP A 142 14.31 -0.22 -9.88
CA TRP A 142 13.35 -0.50 -10.94
C TRP A 142 12.29 0.60 -11.08
N THR A 143 11.84 1.15 -9.96
CA THR A 143 10.90 2.29 -9.94
C THR A 143 11.53 3.57 -10.54
N GLN A 144 12.78 3.88 -10.20
CA GLN A 144 13.50 5.03 -10.75
C GLN A 144 13.77 4.86 -12.25
N PHE A 145 14.16 3.65 -12.68
CA PHE A 145 14.32 3.32 -14.09
C PHE A 145 13.02 3.53 -14.87
N LEU A 146 11.90 2.96 -14.37
CA LEU A 146 10.59 3.11 -14.98
C LEU A 146 10.15 4.59 -15.03
N SER A 147 10.41 5.37 -13.98
CA SER A 147 10.07 6.80 -13.95
C SER A 147 10.93 7.63 -14.91
N ALA A 148 12.24 7.38 -14.95
CA ALA A 148 13.17 8.12 -15.81
C ALA A 148 12.99 7.77 -17.30
N GLN A 149 12.62 6.55 -17.61
CA GLN A 149 12.45 6.04 -18.99
C GLN A 149 10.98 5.86 -19.39
N ALA A 150 10.04 6.41 -18.61
CA ALA A 150 8.61 6.16 -18.80
C ALA A 150 8.10 6.50 -20.20
N LYS A 151 8.74 7.47 -20.87
CA LYS A 151 8.52 7.73 -22.29
C LYS A 151 9.07 6.56 -23.13
N GLY A 152 8.17 5.88 -23.82
CA GLY A 152 8.54 4.76 -24.68
C GLY A 152 8.70 3.41 -23.98
N ILE A 153 8.26 3.28 -22.72
CA ILE A 153 8.10 1.98 -22.07
C ILE A 153 6.66 1.51 -22.17
N VAL A 154 6.49 0.28 -22.59
CA VAL A 154 5.22 -0.44 -22.49
C VAL A 154 5.39 -1.71 -21.67
N ALA A 155 4.35 -2.11 -20.97
CA ALA A 155 4.26 -3.39 -20.29
C ALA A 155 3.20 -4.25 -20.96
N THR A 156 3.46 -5.53 -21.10
CA THR A 156 2.51 -6.49 -21.66
C THR A 156 2.31 -7.65 -20.70
N ASP A 157 1.09 -8.18 -20.72
CA ASP A 157 0.71 -9.31 -19.89
C ASP A 157 -0.52 -10.01 -20.47
N PHE A 158 -0.84 -11.17 -19.92
CA PHE A 158 -2.06 -11.90 -20.18
C PHE A 158 -2.99 -11.86 -19.00
N PHE A 159 -4.26 -11.76 -19.26
CA PHE A 159 -5.29 -12.13 -18.28
C PHE A 159 -6.30 -13.08 -18.91
N ASN A 160 -7.02 -13.82 -18.09
CA ASN A 160 -8.01 -14.79 -18.55
C ASN A 160 -9.42 -14.35 -18.20
N VAL A 161 -10.37 -14.69 -19.05
CA VAL A 161 -11.81 -14.49 -18.84
C VAL A 161 -12.52 -15.79 -19.14
N GLU A 162 -13.41 -16.21 -18.28
CA GLU A 162 -14.25 -17.38 -18.49
C GLU A 162 -15.64 -16.96 -18.98
N THR A 163 -16.14 -17.67 -19.99
CA THR A 163 -17.51 -17.45 -20.47
C THR A 163 -18.50 -18.23 -19.65
N VAL A 164 -19.81 -17.92 -19.84
CA VAL A 164 -20.94 -18.68 -19.24
C VAL A 164 -20.83 -20.18 -19.53
N LEU A 165 -20.29 -20.57 -20.69
CA LEU A 165 -20.06 -21.96 -21.08
C LEU A 165 -18.70 -22.51 -20.59
N LEU A 166 -18.09 -21.87 -19.59
CA LEU A 166 -16.81 -22.25 -18.99
C LEU A 166 -15.64 -22.32 -19.98
N ARG A 167 -15.76 -21.69 -21.14
CA ARG A 167 -14.63 -21.51 -22.06
C ARG A 167 -13.73 -20.41 -21.56
N ARG A 168 -12.42 -20.70 -21.43
CA ARG A 168 -11.42 -19.74 -21.00
C ARG A 168 -10.80 -19.05 -22.20
N TYR A 169 -10.84 -17.72 -22.22
CA TYR A 169 -10.13 -16.87 -23.16
C TYR A 169 -8.94 -16.22 -22.46
N TYR A 170 -7.82 -16.18 -23.16
CA TYR A 170 -6.63 -15.42 -22.79
C TYR A 170 -6.62 -14.14 -23.59
N VAL A 171 -6.52 -13.02 -22.91
CA VAL A 171 -6.48 -11.69 -23.51
C VAL A 171 -5.07 -11.16 -23.37
N LEU A 172 -4.44 -10.83 -24.51
CA LEU A 172 -3.16 -10.16 -24.54
C LEU A 172 -3.38 -8.65 -24.66
N PHE A 173 -2.69 -7.89 -23.82
CA PHE A 173 -2.76 -6.44 -23.83
C PHE A 173 -1.39 -5.80 -23.64
N VAL A 174 -1.30 -4.53 -23.99
CA VAL A 174 -0.15 -3.67 -23.75
C VAL A 174 -0.64 -2.41 -23.03
N ILE A 175 0.12 -1.94 -22.06
CA ILE A 175 -0.14 -0.67 -21.34
C ILE A 175 1.11 0.21 -21.37
N GLU A 176 0.97 1.46 -21.71
CA GLU A 176 2.06 2.43 -21.68
C GLU A 176 2.39 2.88 -20.26
N ALA A 177 3.65 2.86 -19.91
CA ALA A 177 4.08 3.18 -18.54
C ALA A 177 3.83 4.63 -18.14
N GLN A 178 3.91 5.57 -19.07
CA GLN A 178 3.72 6.99 -18.80
C GLN A 178 2.26 7.43 -18.96
N SER A 179 1.72 7.26 -20.16
CA SER A 179 0.38 7.73 -20.52
C SER A 179 -0.74 6.90 -19.90
N ARG A 180 -0.45 5.66 -19.50
CA ARG A 180 -1.44 4.66 -19.08
C ARG A 180 -2.41 4.22 -20.16
N VAL A 181 -2.15 4.58 -21.41
CA VAL A 181 -2.95 4.12 -22.55
C VAL A 181 -2.85 2.61 -22.65
N VAL A 182 -3.98 1.95 -22.80
CA VAL A 182 -4.11 0.51 -22.92
C VAL A 182 -4.51 0.15 -24.35
N HIS A 183 -3.90 -0.89 -24.86
CA HIS A 183 -4.23 -1.52 -26.13
C HIS A 183 -4.51 -3.01 -25.86
N VAL A 184 -5.73 -3.46 -26.12
CA VAL A 184 -6.06 -4.89 -26.12
C VAL A 184 -5.73 -5.42 -27.50
N LEU A 185 -4.76 -6.34 -27.55
CA LEU A 185 -4.22 -6.84 -28.80
C LEU A 185 -5.02 -8.00 -29.39
N GLY A 186 -5.74 -8.73 -28.53
CA GLY A 186 -6.62 -9.81 -28.97
C GLY A 186 -6.96 -10.79 -27.86
N ALA A 187 -7.93 -11.67 -28.15
CA ALA A 187 -8.40 -12.73 -27.26
C ALA A 187 -8.41 -14.08 -27.99
N THR A 188 -7.93 -15.15 -27.33
CA THR A 188 -7.90 -16.51 -27.87
C THR A 188 -8.10 -17.55 -26.78
N THR A 189 -8.61 -18.72 -27.15
CA THR A 189 -8.63 -19.89 -26.26
C THR A 189 -7.30 -20.64 -26.25
N ASN A 190 -6.45 -20.40 -27.25
CA ASN A 190 -5.16 -21.08 -27.40
C ASN A 190 -4.04 -20.07 -27.70
N PRO A 191 -3.41 -19.48 -26.67
CA PRO A 191 -2.33 -18.50 -26.83
C PRO A 191 -1.00 -19.19 -27.20
N ASN A 192 -0.94 -19.78 -28.37
CA ASN A 192 0.27 -20.44 -28.89
C ASN A 192 1.26 -19.43 -29.51
N GLY A 193 2.51 -19.87 -29.73
CA GLY A 193 3.56 -19.00 -30.26
C GLY A 193 3.21 -18.30 -31.58
N PRO A 194 2.67 -19.02 -32.61
CA PRO A 194 2.26 -18.38 -33.87
C PRO A 194 1.23 -17.27 -33.66
N TRP A 195 0.22 -17.46 -32.82
CA TRP A 195 -0.80 -16.46 -32.54
C TRP A 195 -0.20 -15.23 -31.85
N VAL A 196 0.61 -15.47 -30.80
CA VAL A 196 1.25 -14.39 -30.04
C VAL A 196 2.18 -13.55 -30.93
N THR A 197 2.94 -14.22 -31.83
CA THR A 197 3.82 -13.56 -32.78
C THR A 197 3.03 -12.76 -33.83
N GLN A 198 1.90 -13.27 -34.30
CA GLN A 198 1.05 -12.53 -35.25
C GLN A 198 0.43 -11.30 -34.64
N VAL A 199 -0.06 -11.41 -33.42
CA VAL A 199 -0.61 -10.27 -32.69
C VAL A 199 0.45 -9.21 -32.40
N ALA A 200 1.69 -9.63 -32.11
CA ALA A 200 2.82 -8.71 -31.98
C ALA A 200 3.13 -7.95 -33.27
N ARG A 201 3.11 -8.66 -34.43
CA ARG A 201 3.31 -8.02 -35.75
C ARG A 201 2.24 -6.99 -36.05
N ASN A 202 0.97 -7.29 -35.78
CA ASN A 202 -0.11 -6.35 -35.99
C ASN A 202 0.11 -5.08 -35.15
N PHE A 203 0.41 -5.25 -33.86
CA PHE A 203 0.69 -4.11 -33.00
C PHE A 203 1.94 -3.31 -33.41
N ALA A 204 2.99 -3.98 -33.88
CA ALA A 204 4.17 -3.32 -34.42
C ALA A 204 3.84 -2.47 -35.65
N ALA A 205 3.01 -2.99 -36.57
CA ALA A 205 2.55 -2.25 -37.74
C ALA A 205 1.70 -1.03 -37.32
N ASP A 206 0.77 -1.18 -36.37
CA ASP A 206 -0.04 -0.07 -35.83
C ASP A 206 0.84 1.05 -35.22
N LEU A 207 1.93 0.68 -34.55
CA LEU A 207 2.89 1.63 -33.98
C LEU A 207 3.66 2.38 -35.07
N GLU A 208 4.09 1.71 -36.12
CA GLU A 208 4.80 2.30 -37.25
C GLU A 208 3.89 3.25 -38.04
N GLU A 209 2.64 2.83 -38.31
CA GLU A 209 1.64 3.66 -38.99
C GLU A 209 1.30 4.93 -38.18
N ALA A 210 1.18 4.80 -36.86
CA ALA A 210 0.96 5.91 -35.95
C ALA A 210 2.22 6.78 -35.71
N GLY A 211 3.36 6.46 -36.28
CA GLY A 211 4.64 7.16 -36.08
C GLY A 211 5.14 7.12 -34.63
N ARG A 212 4.69 6.14 -33.85
CA ARG A 212 5.00 6.02 -32.42
C ARG A 212 6.25 5.18 -32.20
N ARG A 213 7.18 5.72 -31.45
CA ARG A 213 8.43 5.02 -31.12
C ARG A 213 8.41 4.54 -29.68
N LEU A 214 8.45 3.23 -29.52
CA LEU A 214 8.71 2.57 -28.23
C LEU A 214 10.21 2.29 -28.10
N ARG A 215 10.70 2.20 -26.88
CA ARG A 215 12.10 1.85 -26.57
C ARG A 215 12.20 0.53 -25.85
N PHE A 216 11.29 0.27 -24.92
CA PHE A 216 11.33 -0.90 -24.08
C PHE A 216 9.96 -1.57 -23.97
N LEU A 217 9.94 -2.88 -24.10
CA LEU A 217 8.79 -3.74 -23.81
C LEU A 217 9.08 -4.56 -22.56
N ILE A 218 8.31 -4.36 -21.51
CA ILE A 218 8.42 -5.14 -20.29
C ILE A 218 7.40 -6.26 -20.35
N ARG A 219 7.85 -7.50 -20.14
CA ARG A 219 7.00 -8.68 -20.03
C ARG A 219 7.45 -9.60 -18.91
N ASP A 220 6.55 -10.45 -18.47
CA ASP A 220 6.88 -11.51 -17.54
C ASP A 220 7.65 -12.66 -18.22
N ARG A 221 7.87 -13.74 -17.50
CA ARG A 221 8.56 -14.95 -17.98
C ARG A 221 7.58 -16.04 -18.42
N ASP A 222 6.33 -15.68 -18.70
CA ASP A 222 5.36 -16.65 -19.19
C ASP A 222 5.86 -17.29 -20.50
N THR A 223 5.76 -18.61 -20.58
CA THR A 223 6.18 -19.41 -21.72
C THR A 223 5.40 -19.11 -23.01
N LYS A 224 4.26 -18.47 -22.91
CA LYS A 224 3.48 -17.99 -24.07
C LYS A 224 4.25 -16.95 -24.89
N PHE A 225 5.12 -16.16 -24.26
CA PHE A 225 6.00 -15.22 -24.96
C PHE A 225 7.21 -15.96 -25.51
N THR A 226 7.19 -16.26 -26.78
CA THR A 226 8.26 -16.97 -27.51
C THR A 226 9.42 -16.04 -27.92
N ALA A 227 10.53 -16.61 -28.36
CA ALA A 227 11.63 -15.83 -28.92
C ALA A 227 11.17 -15.02 -30.16
N SER A 228 10.32 -15.60 -31.02
CA SER A 228 9.77 -14.90 -32.18
C SER A 228 8.91 -13.66 -31.82
N PHE A 229 8.28 -13.66 -30.64
CA PHE A 229 7.61 -12.48 -30.12
C PHE A 229 8.61 -11.35 -29.82
N ASP A 230 9.71 -11.67 -29.13
CA ASP A 230 10.78 -10.71 -28.82
C ASP A 230 11.44 -10.18 -30.12
N GLU A 231 11.64 -11.04 -31.11
CA GLU A 231 12.24 -10.70 -32.43
C GLU A 231 11.39 -9.69 -33.22
N VAL A 232 10.05 -9.79 -33.16
CA VAL A 232 9.15 -8.81 -33.79
C VAL A 232 9.37 -7.41 -33.19
N PHE A 233 9.49 -7.29 -31.88
CA PHE A 233 9.75 -6.00 -31.27
C PHE A 233 11.18 -5.51 -31.52
N ALA A 234 12.14 -6.42 -31.54
CA ALA A 234 13.53 -6.08 -31.87
C ALA A 234 13.66 -5.51 -33.27
N SER A 235 12.88 -6.02 -34.28
CA SER A 235 12.91 -5.53 -35.66
C SER A 235 12.49 -4.06 -35.80
N ILE A 236 11.65 -3.54 -34.88
CA ILE A 236 11.25 -2.12 -34.83
C ILE A 236 12.06 -1.31 -33.80
N GLY A 237 13.20 -1.85 -33.34
CA GLY A 237 14.11 -1.17 -32.41
C GLY A 237 13.65 -1.13 -30.94
N VAL A 238 12.73 -2.00 -30.56
CA VAL A 238 12.21 -2.10 -29.17
C VAL A 238 12.95 -3.20 -28.42
N GLU A 239 13.60 -2.86 -27.33
CA GLU A 239 14.29 -3.80 -26.46
C GLU A 239 13.32 -4.49 -25.50
N THR A 240 13.28 -5.82 -25.51
CA THR A 240 12.43 -6.60 -24.60
C THR A 240 13.15 -6.85 -23.28
N ILE A 241 12.54 -6.37 -22.19
CA ILE A 241 13.03 -6.55 -20.82
C ILE A 241 12.15 -7.58 -20.10
N ARG A 242 12.75 -8.72 -19.74
CA ARG A 242 12.08 -9.74 -18.92
C ARG A 242 12.12 -9.34 -17.45
N THR A 243 10.98 -9.38 -16.77
CA THR A 243 10.92 -9.04 -15.34
C THR A 243 11.88 -9.93 -14.54
N PRO A 244 12.62 -9.36 -13.56
CA PRO A 244 13.50 -10.15 -12.71
C PRO A 244 12.72 -11.20 -11.90
N VAL A 245 13.34 -12.33 -11.64
CA VAL A 245 12.74 -13.38 -10.79
C VAL A 245 12.43 -12.81 -9.40
N ARG A 246 11.24 -13.09 -8.89
CA ARG A 246 10.76 -12.60 -7.58
C ARG A 246 10.67 -11.07 -7.45
N SER A 247 10.42 -10.36 -8.54
CA SER A 247 10.22 -8.90 -8.53
C SER A 247 8.78 -8.54 -8.94
N PRO A 248 7.79 -8.73 -8.07
CA PRO A 248 6.37 -8.50 -8.40
C PRO A 248 6.08 -7.05 -8.80
N ARG A 249 6.92 -6.10 -8.40
CA ARG A 249 6.75 -4.68 -8.77
C ARG A 249 7.16 -4.34 -10.19
N ALA A 250 7.84 -5.25 -10.88
CA ALA A 250 8.35 -5.00 -12.22
C ALA A 250 7.22 -4.88 -13.27
N ASN A 251 6.12 -5.60 -13.10
CA ASN A 251 4.92 -5.55 -13.95
C ASN A 251 3.69 -4.96 -13.24
N ALA A 252 3.90 -4.23 -12.13
CA ALA A 252 2.81 -3.71 -11.30
C ALA A 252 1.81 -2.81 -12.03
N ILE A 253 2.21 -2.23 -13.17
CA ILE A 253 1.33 -1.39 -14.00
C ILE A 253 0.32 -2.26 -14.72
N ALA A 254 0.77 -3.33 -15.35
CA ALA A 254 -0.09 -4.30 -16.03
C ALA A 254 -1.01 -5.03 -15.03
N GLU A 255 -0.46 -5.51 -13.92
CA GLU A 255 -1.25 -6.15 -12.85
C GLU A 255 -2.35 -5.23 -12.30
N ARG A 256 -2.06 -3.95 -12.11
CA ARG A 256 -3.05 -2.97 -11.66
C ARG A 256 -4.15 -2.77 -12.68
N TRP A 257 -3.82 -2.71 -13.97
CA TRP A 257 -4.84 -2.59 -15.01
C TRP A 257 -5.73 -3.83 -15.06
N VAL A 258 -5.16 -5.03 -14.99
CA VAL A 258 -5.93 -6.29 -14.92
C VAL A 258 -6.93 -6.27 -13.75
N ARG A 259 -6.48 -5.83 -12.58
CA ARG A 259 -7.39 -5.65 -11.43
C ARG A 259 -8.50 -4.66 -11.74
N THR A 260 -8.15 -3.51 -12.31
CA THR A 260 -9.10 -2.45 -12.62
C THR A 260 -10.16 -2.90 -13.63
N VAL A 261 -9.78 -3.57 -14.73
CA VAL A 261 -10.75 -4.06 -15.72
C VAL A 261 -11.65 -5.15 -15.16
N ARG A 262 -11.16 -5.95 -14.21
CA ARG A 262 -12.00 -6.93 -13.51
C ARG A 262 -13.02 -6.23 -12.61
N GLU A 263 -12.54 -5.44 -11.67
CA GLU A 263 -13.36 -4.76 -10.66
C GLU A 263 -14.40 -3.80 -11.27
N GLU A 264 -14.07 -3.13 -12.37
CA GLU A 264 -14.95 -2.11 -12.97
C GLU A 264 -15.82 -2.63 -14.14
N CYS A 265 -15.48 -3.80 -14.71
CA CYS A 265 -16.16 -4.28 -15.90
C CYS A 265 -16.45 -5.79 -15.84
N LEU A 266 -15.43 -6.64 -15.88
CA LEU A 266 -15.58 -8.07 -16.15
C LEU A 266 -16.31 -8.84 -15.03
N ASP A 267 -16.18 -8.42 -13.79
CA ASP A 267 -16.84 -9.07 -12.65
C ASP A 267 -18.36 -8.73 -12.55
N HIS A 268 -18.82 -7.77 -13.38
CA HIS A 268 -20.20 -7.30 -13.39
C HIS A 268 -21.02 -7.80 -14.59
N LEU A 269 -20.43 -8.60 -15.48
CA LEU A 269 -21.13 -9.08 -16.67
C LEU A 269 -20.79 -10.55 -17.00
N LEU A 270 -21.70 -11.19 -17.71
CA LEU A 270 -21.53 -12.56 -18.16
C LEU A 270 -21.08 -12.57 -19.63
N VAL A 271 -19.86 -13.02 -19.87
CA VAL A 271 -19.31 -13.14 -21.21
C VAL A 271 -19.86 -14.40 -21.89
N VAL A 272 -20.50 -14.28 -23.03
CA VAL A 272 -21.13 -15.40 -23.74
C VAL A 272 -20.27 -15.93 -24.92
N SER A 273 -19.48 -15.07 -25.55
CA SER A 273 -18.68 -15.46 -26.72
C SER A 273 -17.41 -14.62 -26.84
N ARG A 274 -16.50 -15.00 -27.74
CA ARG A 274 -15.31 -14.21 -28.07
C ARG A 274 -15.67 -12.80 -28.56
N ARG A 275 -16.60 -12.71 -29.51
CA ARG A 275 -17.05 -11.40 -30.06
C ARG A 275 -17.62 -10.51 -28.98
N HIS A 276 -18.40 -11.08 -28.06
CA HIS A 276 -18.94 -10.33 -26.93
C HIS A 276 -17.82 -9.84 -26.01
N LEU A 277 -16.84 -10.68 -25.71
CA LEU A 277 -15.65 -10.28 -24.92
C LEU A 277 -14.89 -9.13 -25.57
N GLU A 278 -14.60 -9.26 -26.87
CA GLU A 278 -13.91 -8.22 -27.65
C GLU A 278 -14.69 -6.91 -27.65
N SER A 279 -16.00 -6.93 -27.90
CA SER A 279 -16.85 -5.74 -27.88
C SER A 279 -16.88 -5.05 -26.51
N VAL A 280 -16.99 -5.85 -25.43
CA VAL A 280 -16.97 -5.34 -24.04
C VAL A 280 -15.62 -4.69 -23.73
N LEU A 281 -14.52 -5.34 -24.12
CA LEU A 281 -13.19 -4.81 -23.86
C LEU A 281 -12.91 -3.55 -24.69
N ASP A 282 -13.36 -3.50 -25.95
CA ASP A 282 -13.20 -2.30 -26.80
C ASP A 282 -13.96 -1.11 -26.21
N GLU A 283 -15.18 -1.31 -25.74
CA GLU A 283 -15.97 -0.26 -25.11
C GLU A 283 -15.34 0.18 -23.78
N TYR A 284 -14.90 -0.77 -22.94
CA TYR A 284 -14.23 -0.46 -21.67
C TYR A 284 -12.90 0.26 -21.88
N VAL A 285 -12.06 -0.20 -22.81
CA VAL A 285 -10.76 0.42 -23.11
C VAL A 285 -10.92 1.83 -23.63
N ARG A 286 -11.96 2.08 -24.43
CA ARG A 286 -12.29 3.44 -24.89
C ARG A 286 -12.64 4.33 -23.69
N HIS A 287 -13.52 3.87 -22.80
CA HIS A 287 -13.82 4.57 -21.56
C HIS A 287 -12.54 4.81 -20.73
N TYR A 288 -11.74 3.75 -20.49
CA TYR A 288 -10.52 3.81 -19.70
C TYR A 288 -9.53 4.83 -20.25
N ASN A 289 -9.32 4.84 -21.55
CA ASN A 289 -8.34 5.72 -22.22
C ASN A 289 -8.82 7.16 -22.36
N GLN A 290 -10.11 7.40 -22.60
CA GLN A 290 -10.63 8.72 -23.04
C GLN A 290 -11.47 9.45 -21.99
N ALA A 291 -12.09 8.72 -21.04
CA ALA A 291 -13.03 9.32 -20.10
C ALA A 291 -12.61 9.15 -18.62
N ARG A 292 -11.96 8.03 -18.30
CA ARG A 292 -11.65 7.69 -16.91
C ARG A 292 -10.50 8.54 -16.34
N PRO A 293 -10.69 9.26 -15.18
CA PRO A 293 -9.61 9.98 -14.53
C PRO A 293 -8.64 9.04 -13.81
N HIS A 294 -7.33 9.32 -13.93
CA HIS A 294 -6.27 8.50 -13.35
C HIS A 294 -5.46 9.25 -12.29
N ARG A 295 -5.35 8.68 -11.08
CA ARG A 295 -4.55 9.28 -9.99
C ARG A 295 -3.08 9.51 -10.39
N GLY A 296 -2.50 8.59 -11.15
CA GLY A 296 -1.11 8.68 -11.62
C GLY A 296 -0.89 9.71 -12.72
N LEU A 297 -1.95 10.30 -13.26
CA LEU A 297 -1.96 11.35 -14.28
C LEU A 297 -2.59 12.66 -13.75
N TYR A 298 -2.46 12.91 -12.43
CA TYR A 298 -3.07 14.10 -11.80
C TYR A 298 -4.58 14.24 -12.06
N LEU A 299 -5.29 13.12 -12.08
CA LEU A 299 -6.72 12.99 -12.44
C LEU A 299 -7.03 13.28 -13.91
N GLY A 300 -6.01 13.37 -14.77
CA GLY A 300 -6.19 13.42 -16.23
C GLY A 300 -6.52 12.04 -16.81
N GLN A 301 -6.91 12.06 -18.08
CA GLN A 301 -7.19 10.88 -18.90
C GLN A 301 -5.90 10.40 -19.59
N PRO A 302 -5.73 9.11 -19.89
CA PRO A 302 -4.62 8.57 -20.68
C PRO A 302 -4.46 9.23 -22.04
N ILE A 303 -5.57 9.44 -22.73
CA ILE A 303 -5.65 10.23 -23.99
C ILE A 303 -6.34 11.55 -23.64
N PRO A 304 -5.60 12.67 -23.59
CA PRO A 304 -6.19 13.97 -23.30
C PRO A 304 -7.24 14.36 -24.34
N ARG A 305 -8.30 15.03 -23.92
CA ARG A 305 -9.28 15.62 -24.83
C ARG A 305 -8.59 16.68 -25.69
N SER A 306 -8.83 16.64 -27.00
CA SER A 306 -8.29 17.60 -27.94
C SER A 306 -9.00 18.97 -27.90
N LEU A 307 -10.20 19.02 -27.32
CA LEU A 307 -11.01 20.25 -27.23
C LEU A 307 -10.92 20.85 -25.82
N PRO A 308 -10.83 22.18 -25.69
CA PRO A 308 -10.94 22.85 -24.41
C PRO A 308 -12.29 22.51 -23.76
N LEU A 309 -12.30 22.44 -22.42
CA LEU A 309 -13.56 22.30 -21.68
C LEU A 309 -14.45 23.51 -21.97
N PRO A 310 -15.75 23.30 -22.21
CA PRO A 310 -16.69 24.44 -22.33
C PRO A 310 -16.63 25.28 -21.05
N PRO A 311 -16.85 26.60 -21.14
CA PRO A 311 -16.89 27.48 -19.97
C PRO A 311 -17.85 26.93 -18.92
N ILE A 312 -17.60 27.28 -17.66
CA ILE A 312 -18.46 26.89 -16.52
C ILE A 312 -19.71 27.77 -16.59
N ASP A 313 -20.58 27.45 -17.53
CA ASP A 313 -21.92 28.04 -17.64
C ASP A 313 -22.93 27.00 -17.13
N ASP A 314 -24.18 27.41 -16.86
CA ASP A 314 -25.25 26.55 -16.32
C ASP A 314 -25.66 25.37 -17.23
N GLY A 315 -24.75 24.90 -18.07
CA GLY A 315 -24.95 23.81 -19.02
C GLY A 315 -25.40 22.52 -18.34
N THR A 316 -26.42 21.90 -18.90
CA THR A 316 -26.98 20.62 -18.44
C THR A 316 -25.92 19.52 -18.49
N VAL A 317 -25.70 18.82 -17.38
CA VAL A 317 -24.85 17.64 -17.34
C VAL A 317 -25.63 16.47 -17.95
N THR A 318 -25.12 15.91 -19.02
CA THR A 318 -25.67 14.69 -19.66
C THR A 318 -24.93 13.47 -19.15
N ARG A 319 -25.70 12.39 -18.93
CA ARG A 319 -25.18 11.09 -18.55
C ARG A 319 -25.21 10.15 -19.74
N ARG A 320 -24.08 9.53 -20.05
CA ARG A 320 -23.98 8.48 -21.06
C ARG A 320 -23.72 7.14 -20.38
N GLU A 321 -24.49 6.13 -20.73
CA GLU A 321 -24.33 4.77 -20.25
C GLU A 321 -23.30 4.03 -21.08
N ILE A 322 -22.36 3.36 -20.41
CA ILE A 322 -21.32 2.53 -20.97
C ILE A 322 -21.52 1.12 -20.46
N LEU A 323 -21.31 0.12 -21.31
CA LEU A 323 -21.48 -1.31 -20.96
C LEU A 323 -22.89 -1.62 -20.41
N GLY A 324 -23.92 -1.07 -21.05
CA GLY A 324 -25.30 -1.31 -20.63
C GLY A 324 -25.66 -0.72 -19.27
N GLY A 325 -24.97 0.35 -18.85
CA GLY A 325 -25.23 1.05 -17.59
C GLY A 325 -24.39 0.59 -16.40
N ILE A 326 -23.40 -0.29 -16.62
CA ILE A 326 -22.41 -0.65 -15.58
C ILE A 326 -21.53 0.56 -15.22
N ILE A 327 -21.19 1.37 -16.24
CA ILE A 327 -20.41 2.59 -16.07
C ILE A 327 -21.22 3.77 -16.61
N HIS A 328 -21.08 4.92 -15.97
CA HIS A 328 -21.71 6.16 -16.41
C HIS A 328 -20.64 7.23 -16.66
N GLU A 329 -20.65 7.79 -17.84
CA GLU A 329 -19.85 8.96 -18.18
C GLU A 329 -20.74 10.22 -18.09
N TYR A 330 -20.12 11.31 -17.67
CA TYR A 330 -20.81 12.59 -17.52
C TYR A 330 -20.11 13.63 -18.37
N GLU A 331 -20.88 14.29 -19.20
CA GLU A 331 -20.42 15.35 -20.08
C GLU A 331 -21.34 16.57 -19.96
N ARG A 332 -20.77 17.76 -20.15
CA ARG A 332 -21.60 18.95 -20.30
C ARG A 332 -22.12 19.03 -21.73
N ALA A 333 -23.40 19.27 -21.88
CA ALA A 333 -23.97 19.64 -23.18
C ALA A 333 -23.31 20.95 -23.63
N ALA A 334 -22.85 20.96 -24.89
CA ALA A 334 -22.27 22.15 -25.52
C ALA A 334 -23.35 23.18 -25.79
#